data_e56a9ed37d9c111fa04f521bfe89e955
#
_entry.id   e56a9ed37d9c111fa04f521bfe89e955
#
_cell.length_a   1.000
_cell.length_b   1.000
_cell.length_c   1.000
_cell.angle_alpha   90.00
_cell.angle_beta   90.00
_cell.angle_gamma   90.00
#
_symmetry.space_group_name_H-M   'P 1'
#
loop_
_entity.id
_entity.type
_entity.pdbx_description
1 polymer ?
#
loop_
_entity_poly.entity_id
_entity_poly.type
_entity_poly.pdbx_seq_one_letter_code
_entity_poly.pdbx_strand_id
1 'polypeptide(L)'
;GSNALSVSERKIEAVGIFFSRTNWYLIGFYLPKEIYLTFRIDRIQKMHILNELQSREHPPLEKFIREFYDKEKLHEIVIRIEKNKTSIMNDDKYYYGLTSEKEIGDMFELHFLTFSISKFAHWYLSFADSATIIRPDSLKYEVKNIINNISI
;
A
#
# COMPACT_ATOMS: atom_id res chain seq x y z
N GLY A 1 -3.11 -39.59 -6.13
CA GLY A 1 -3.38 -38.30 -6.64
C GLY A 1 -2.10 -37.59 -7.01
N SER A 2 -1.99 -37.23 -8.22
CA SER A 2 -0.83 -36.49 -8.61
C SER A 2 -0.87 -35.15 -7.92
N ASN A 3 0.06 -34.94 -7.07
CA ASN A 3 0.35 -33.61 -6.54
C ASN A 3 1.24 -32.86 -7.52
N ALA A 4 1.03 -33.09 -8.80
CA ALA A 4 1.72 -32.30 -9.80
C ALA A 4 1.36 -30.85 -9.58
N LEU A 5 2.37 -30.05 -9.25
CA LEU A 5 2.25 -28.62 -9.20
C LEU A 5 1.78 -28.14 -10.57
N SER A 6 0.49 -27.81 -10.68
CA SER A 6 0.00 -27.20 -11.90
C SER A 6 0.49 -25.75 -11.93
N VAL A 7 1.35 -25.46 -12.88
CA VAL A 7 1.76 -24.08 -13.17
C VAL A 7 0.82 -23.54 -14.23
N SER A 8 0.16 -22.44 -13.91
CA SER A 8 -0.67 -21.72 -14.88
C SER A 8 0.00 -20.41 -15.25
N GLU A 9 -0.12 -20.04 -16.51
CA GLU A 9 0.34 -18.78 -17.03
C GLU A 9 -0.85 -17.87 -17.27
N ARG A 10 -0.76 -16.62 -16.81
CA ARG A 10 -1.81 -15.63 -16.99
C ARG A 10 -1.22 -14.30 -17.39
N LYS A 11 -1.85 -13.67 -18.37
CA LYS A 11 -1.58 -12.30 -18.73
C LYS A 11 -2.56 -11.41 -17.99
N ILE A 12 -2.04 -10.49 -17.18
CA ILE A 12 -2.85 -9.59 -16.37
C ILE A 12 -2.42 -8.14 -16.54
N GLU A 13 -3.35 -7.24 -16.26
CA GLU A 13 -3.05 -5.82 -16.08
C GLU A 13 -2.91 -5.57 -14.58
N ALA A 14 -1.74 -5.12 -14.16
CA ALA A 14 -1.47 -4.89 -12.74
C ALA A 14 -2.22 -3.66 -12.24
N VAL A 15 -2.93 -3.81 -11.13
CA VAL A 15 -3.59 -2.70 -10.44
C VAL A 15 -2.70 -2.15 -9.34
N GLY A 16 -2.09 -3.03 -8.56
CA GLY A 16 -1.21 -2.64 -7.47
C GLY A 16 -0.80 -3.80 -6.59
N ILE A 17 0.06 -3.51 -5.64
CA ILE A 17 0.52 -4.46 -4.65
C ILE A 17 0.18 -3.97 -3.25
N PHE A 18 -0.02 -4.90 -2.32
CA PHE A 18 -0.21 -4.57 -0.91
C PHE A 18 0.35 -5.67 -0.01
N PHE A 19 0.73 -5.27 1.20
CA PHE A 19 1.23 -6.19 2.21
C PHE A 19 0.11 -6.50 3.21
N SER A 20 -0.10 -7.77 3.49
CA SER A 20 -1.08 -8.22 4.46
C SER A 20 -0.52 -9.36 5.30
N ARG A 21 -0.61 -9.19 6.61
CA ARG A 21 -0.09 -10.15 7.59
C ARG A 21 1.39 -10.42 7.36
N THR A 22 1.72 -11.48 6.66
CA THR A 22 3.11 -11.87 6.39
C THR A 22 3.43 -11.96 4.89
N ASN A 23 2.50 -11.59 4.03
CA ASN A 23 2.62 -11.81 2.59
C ASN A 23 2.37 -10.55 1.78
N TRP A 24 3.05 -10.47 0.65
CA TRP A 24 2.76 -9.51 -0.38
C TRP A 24 1.76 -10.08 -1.38
N TYR A 25 0.85 -9.24 -1.82
CA TYR A 25 -0.19 -9.58 -2.78
C TYR A 25 -0.16 -8.64 -3.97
N LEU A 26 -0.48 -9.19 -5.14
CA LEU A 26 -0.65 -8.45 -6.38
C LEU A 26 -2.12 -8.53 -6.78
N ILE A 27 -2.73 -7.40 -7.08
CA ILE A 27 -4.05 -7.34 -7.70
C ILE A 27 -3.85 -7.17 -9.19
N GLY A 28 -4.42 -8.08 -9.98
CA GLY A 28 -4.35 -8.05 -11.43
C GLY A 28 -5.71 -8.26 -12.08
N PHE A 29 -5.93 -7.56 -13.18
CA PHE A 29 -7.11 -7.75 -14.01
C PHE A 29 -6.83 -8.80 -15.07
N TYR A 30 -7.59 -9.89 -15.03
CA TYR A 30 -7.48 -10.98 -15.98
C TYR A 30 -8.48 -10.76 -17.12
N LEU A 31 -7.97 -10.21 -18.23
CA LEU A 31 -8.78 -9.76 -19.35
C LEU A 31 -9.66 -10.87 -19.97
N PRO A 32 -9.17 -12.12 -20.17
CA PRO A 32 -10.01 -13.14 -20.80
C PRO A 32 -11.32 -13.42 -20.10
N LYS A 33 -11.37 -13.25 -18.78
CA LYS A 33 -12.59 -13.43 -17.99
C LYS A 33 -13.15 -12.14 -17.41
N GLU A 34 -12.49 -11.03 -17.67
CA GLU A 34 -12.86 -9.71 -17.14
C GLU A 34 -13.08 -9.70 -15.62
N ILE A 35 -12.16 -10.35 -14.90
CA ILE A 35 -12.19 -10.44 -13.43
C ILE A 35 -10.89 -9.96 -12.82
N TYR A 36 -10.97 -9.48 -11.59
CA TYR A 36 -9.79 -9.16 -10.80
C TYR A 36 -9.38 -10.36 -9.97
N LEU A 37 -8.09 -10.66 -9.98
CA LEU A 37 -7.49 -11.77 -9.25
C LEU A 37 -6.48 -11.22 -8.25
N THR A 38 -6.36 -11.88 -7.12
CA THR A 38 -5.36 -11.60 -6.10
C THR A 38 -4.35 -12.73 -6.07
N PHE A 39 -3.07 -12.39 -6.23
CA PHE A 39 -1.97 -13.34 -6.25
C PHE A 39 -1.06 -13.10 -5.06
N ARG A 40 -0.67 -14.18 -4.38
CA ARG A 40 0.44 -14.09 -3.43
C ARG A 40 1.74 -14.02 -4.23
N ILE A 41 2.54 -12.97 -3.97
CA ILE A 41 3.76 -12.74 -4.75
C ILE A 41 4.78 -13.86 -4.56
N ASP A 42 4.87 -14.43 -3.36
CA ASP A 42 5.80 -15.53 -3.07
C ASP A 42 5.48 -16.85 -3.83
N ARG A 43 4.28 -16.95 -4.39
CA ARG A 43 3.85 -18.10 -5.21
C ARG A 43 4.04 -17.89 -6.70
N ILE A 44 4.46 -16.71 -7.12
CA ILE A 44 4.74 -16.40 -8.53
C ILE A 44 6.12 -16.95 -8.86
N GLN A 45 6.17 -17.90 -9.80
CA GLN A 45 7.43 -18.54 -10.18
C GLN A 45 8.21 -17.71 -11.18
N LYS A 46 7.53 -17.06 -12.10
CA LYS A 46 8.14 -16.29 -13.17
C LYS A 46 7.23 -15.13 -13.59
N MET A 47 7.82 -13.98 -13.83
CA MET A 47 7.09 -12.78 -14.21
C MET A 47 7.79 -12.10 -15.39
N HIS A 48 7.00 -11.72 -16.38
CA HIS A 48 7.46 -10.92 -17.51
C HIS A 48 6.64 -9.65 -17.60
N ILE A 49 7.30 -8.53 -17.73
CA ILE A 49 6.65 -7.26 -17.97
C ILE A 49 6.48 -7.08 -19.47
N LEU A 50 5.23 -6.92 -19.90
CA LEU A 50 4.90 -6.72 -21.30
C LEU A 50 4.80 -5.23 -21.61
N ASN A 51 5.24 -4.85 -22.80
CA ASN A 51 5.17 -3.47 -23.25
C ASN A 51 3.85 -3.20 -24.00
N GLU A 52 2.75 -3.38 -23.28
CA GLU A 52 1.40 -3.20 -23.82
C GLU A 52 0.64 -2.18 -22.97
N LEU A 53 -0.27 -1.45 -23.60
CA LEU A 53 -1.14 -0.51 -22.91
C LEU A 53 -2.26 -1.23 -22.16
N GLN A 54 -2.71 -0.64 -21.07
CA GLN A 54 -3.88 -1.13 -20.34
C GLN A 54 -5.13 -1.04 -21.22
N SER A 55 -5.99 -2.04 -21.09
CA SER A 55 -7.25 -2.08 -21.85
C SER A 55 -8.29 -1.10 -21.33
N ARG A 56 -8.18 -0.69 -20.06
CA ARG A 56 -9.14 0.16 -19.36
C ARG A 56 -8.52 0.78 -18.13
N GLU A 57 -9.18 1.78 -17.55
CA GLU A 57 -8.89 2.25 -16.22
C GLU A 57 -9.42 1.24 -15.20
N HIS A 58 -8.63 0.99 -14.15
CA HIS A 58 -9.02 0.10 -13.07
C HIS A 58 -9.43 0.90 -11.84
N PRO A 59 -10.31 0.35 -10.99
CA PRO A 59 -10.57 0.96 -9.70
C PRO A 59 -9.29 1.13 -8.89
N PRO A 60 -9.23 2.10 -7.97
CA PRO A 60 -8.05 2.32 -7.15
C PRO A 60 -7.76 1.12 -6.24
N LEU A 61 -6.48 0.90 -5.95
CA LEU A 61 -6.01 -0.19 -5.08
C LEU A 61 -6.75 -0.21 -3.74
N GLU A 62 -7.06 0.96 -3.18
CA GLU A 62 -7.79 1.10 -1.93
C GLU A 62 -9.11 0.30 -1.92
N LYS A 63 -9.86 0.31 -3.03
CA LYS A 63 -11.12 -0.43 -3.13
C LYS A 63 -10.88 -1.93 -2.90
N PHE A 64 -9.84 -2.49 -3.53
CA PHE A 64 -9.53 -3.91 -3.42
C PHE A 64 -9.05 -4.28 -2.02
N ILE A 65 -8.27 -3.43 -1.39
CA ILE A 65 -7.81 -3.64 -0.01
C ILE A 65 -8.99 -3.64 0.94
N ARG A 66 -9.93 -2.69 0.80
CA ARG A 66 -11.15 -2.65 1.63
C ARG A 66 -12.00 -3.89 1.46
N GLU A 67 -12.16 -4.39 0.24
CA GLU A 67 -12.89 -5.63 -0.04
C GLU A 67 -12.17 -6.85 0.53
N PHE A 68 -10.85 -6.89 0.46
CA PHE A 68 -10.04 -7.96 1.02
C PHE A 68 -10.21 -8.07 2.53
N TYR A 69 -10.38 -6.94 3.21
CA TYR A 69 -10.55 -6.84 4.66
C TYR A 69 -11.97 -6.44 5.07
N ASP A 70 -12.93 -6.84 4.33
CA ASP A 70 -14.35 -6.55 4.41
C ASP A 70 -14.90 -6.25 5.83
N LYS A 71 -14.53 -7.03 6.85
CA LYS A 71 -15.01 -6.89 8.23
C LYS A 71 -14.00 -6.32 9.20
N GLU A 72 -12.80 -5.99 8.75
CA GLU A 72 -11.75 -5.50 9.62
C GLU A 72 -11.70 -3.97 9.60
N LYS A 73 -11.33 -3.39 10.75
CA LYS A 73 -11.26 -1.95 10.90
C LYS A 73 -9.96 -1.40 10.33
N LEU A 74 -10.07 -0.71 9.21
CA LEU A 74 -8.96 0.01 8.59
C LEU A 74 -9.05 1.50 8.91
N HIS A 75 -7.91 2.12 9.14
CA HIS A 75 -7.78 3.56 9.32
C HIS A 75 -7.17 4.18 8.07
N GLU A 76 -7.83 5.18 7.51
CA GLU A 76 -7.30 5.97 6.43
C GLU A 76 -6.35 7.04 6.98
N ILE A 77 -5.17 7.14 6.39
CA ILE A 77 -4.19 8.15 6.75
C ILE A 77 -3.78 8.91 5.49
N VAL A 78 -3.69 10.22 5.61
CA VAL A 78 -3.16 11.09 4.56
C VAL A 78 -2.08 11.96 5.16
N ILE A 79 -0.90 11.91 4.56
CA ILE A 79 0.22 12.76 4.90
C ILE A 79 0.75 13.47 3.66
N ARG A 80 1.47 14.56 3.87
CA ARG A 80 2.26 15.19 2.81
C ARG A 80 3.72 15.19 3.23
N ILE A 81 4.61 14.94 2.28
CA ILE A 81 6.05 14.92 2.48
C ILE A 81 6.75 15.67 1.35
N GLU A 82 7.83 16.37 1.67
CA GLU A 82 8.67 17.03 0.67
C GLU A 82 9.23 15.98 -0.32
N LYS A 83 9.15 16.28 -1.63
CA LYS A 83 9.60 15.36 -2.67
C LYS A 83 11.04 14.89 -2.49
N ASN A 84 11.93 15.79 -2.11
CA ASN A 84 13.35 15.48 -1.91
C ASN A 84 13.62 14.65 -0.64
N LYS A 85 12.61 14.39 0.18
CA LYS A 85 12.73 13.60 1.41
C LYS A 85 12.06 12.22 1.34
N THR A 86 11.42 11.91 0.22
CA THR A 86 10.70 10.64 0.08
C THR A 86 11.62 9.42 0.14
N SER A 87 12.90 9.57 -0.19
CA SER A 87 13.88 8.48 -0.10
C SER A 87 14.05 7.93 1.31
N ILE A 88 13.71 8.70 2.35
CA ILE A 88 13.77 8.24 3.75
C ILE A 88 12.81 7.08 3.98
N MET A 89 11.68 7.07 3.27
CA MET A 89 10.68 6.02 3.42
C MET A 89 11.08 4.71 2.76
N ASN A 90 11.93 4.74 1.72
CA ASN A 90 12.26 3.58 0.90
C ASN A 90 10.99 2.81 0.49
N ASP A 91 11.04 1.49 0.56
CA ASP A 91 9.89 0.62 0.29
C ASP A 91 9.01 0.39 1.52
N ASP A 92 9.38 0.93 2.68
CA ASP A 92 8.61 0.77 3.93
C ASP A 92 7.20 1.32 3.80
N LYS A 93 6.99 2.35 2.98
CA LYS A 93 5.67 2.91 2.74
C LYS A 93 4.65 1.87 2.27
N TYR A 94 5.06 0.90 1.47
CA TYR A 94 4.19 -0.19 1.03
C TYR A 94 3.82 -1.12 2.18
N TYR A 95 4.78 -1.41 3.04
CA TYR A 95 4.56 -2.22 4.24
C TYR A 95 3.53 -1.55 5.17
N TYR A 96 3.59 -0.23 5.29
CA TYR A 96 2.68 0.54 6.15
C TYR A 96 1.34 0.88 5.48
N GLY A 97 1.08 0.35 4.31
CA GLY A 97 -0.24 0.38 3.70
C GLY A 97 -0.48 1.47 2.67
N LEU A 98 0.58 1.91 1.96
CA LEU A 98 0.43 2.89 0.89
C LEU A 98 -0.58 2.42 -0.16
N THR A 99 -1.55 3.26 -0.47
CA THR A 99 -2.57 3.01 -1.50
C THR A 99 -2.42 3.91 -2.71
N SER A 100 -1.94 5.14 -2.52
CA SER A 100 -1.72 6.07 -3.64
C SER A 100 -0.74 7.17 -3.28
N GLU A 101 -0.07 7.69 -4.30
CA GLU A 101 0.81 8.86 -4.25
C GLU A 101 0.33 9.89 -5.26
N LYS A 102 0.36 11.15 -4.87
CA LYS A 102 -0.08 12.25 -5.73
C LYS A 102 0.86 13.43 -5.56
N GLU A 103 1.35 13.95 -6.68
CA GLU A 103 2.15 15.18 -6.64
C GLU A 103 1.27 16.39 -6.40
N ILE A 104 1.67 17.23 -5.44
CA ILE A 104 1.03 18.51 -5.15
C ILE A 104 2.14 19.53 -4.96
N GLY A 105 2.46 20.29 -6.01
CA GLY A 105 3.57 21.25 -5.99
C GLY A 105 4.89 20.54 -5.67
N ASP A 106 5.57 20.99 -4.62
CA ASP A 106 6.84 20.43 -4.16
C ASP A 106 6.68 19.25 -3.20
N MET A 107 5.45 18.81 -3.00
CA MET A 107 5.11 17.78 -2.04
C MET A 107 4.52 16.55 -2.75
N PHE A 108 4.65 15.40 -2.11
CA PHE A 108 3.80 14.24 -2.39
C PHE A 108 2.73 14.12 -1.31
N GLU A 109 1.49 13.90 -1.73
CA GLU A 109 0.41 13.48 -0.85
C GLU A 109 0.28 11.97 -0.90
N LEU A 110 0.46 11.33 0.23
CA LEU A 110 0.47 9.88 0.36
C LEU A 110 -0.76 9.43 1.14
N HIS A 111 -1.46 8.45 0.58
CA HIS A 111 -2.63 7.84 1.19
C HIS A 111 -2.30 6.44 1.65
N PHE A 112 -2.72 6.10 2.87
CA PHE A 112 -2.47 4.79 3.49
C PHE A 112 -3.75 4.22 4.07
N LEU A 113 -3.81 2.89 4.11
CA LEU A 113 -4.76 2.14 4.93
C LEU A 113 -3.98 1.27 5.90
N THR A 114 -4.26 1.42 7.19
CA THR A 114 -3.54 0.68 8.23
C THR A 114 -4.50 0.11 9.27
N PHE A 115 -4.11 -1.00 9.88
CA PHE A 115 -4.84 -1.56 11.03
C PHE A 115 -4.47 -0.88 12.35
N SER A 116 -3.32 -0.24 12.42
CA SER A 116 -2.78 0.28 13.67
C SER A 116 -2.25 1.70 13.51
N ILE A 117 -3.00 2.65 14.06
CA ILE A 117 -2.57 4.05 14.16
C ILE A 117 -1.26 4.14 14.96
N SER A 118 -1.14 3.36 16.04
CA SER A 118 0.06 3.38 16.89
C SER A 118 1.31 2.95 16.13
N LYS A 119 1.25 1.85 15.39
CA LYS A 119 2.39 1.38 14.58
C LYS A 119 2.75 2.39 13.50
N PHE A 120 1.75 2.96 12.84
CA PHE A 120 1.98 4.00 11.84
C PHE A 120 2.65 5.23 12.46
N ALA A 121 2.18 5.67 13.62
CA ALA A 121 2.73 6.82 14.34
C ALA A 121 4.21 6.63 14.67
N HIS A 122 4.61 5.45 15.11
CA HIS A 122 6.01 5.15 15.37
C HIS A 122 6.87 5.23 14.12
N TRP A 123 6.39 4.70 13.01
CA TRP A 123 7.08 4.81 11.74
C TRP A 123 7.17 6.27 11.25
N TYR A 124 6.07 7.01 11.39
CA TYR A 124 5.99 8.41 10.99
C TYR A 124 7.08 9.26 11.64
N LEU A 125 7.47 8.96 12.88
CA LEU A 125 8.52 9.70 13.60
C LEU A 125 9.86 9.67 12.88
N SER A 126 10.12 8.67 12.05
CA SER A 126 11.38 8.58 11.30
C SER A 126 11.54 9.68 10.24
N PHE A 127 10.46 10.33 9.83
CA PHE A 127 10.47 11.42 8.84
C PHE A 127 9.54 12.58 9.22
N ALA A 128 9.14 12.66 10.48
CA ALA A 128 8.13 13.63 10.95
C ALA A 128 8.52 15.09 10.73
N ASP A 129 9.81 15.39 10.75
CA ASP A 129 10.34 16.74 10.52
C ASP A 129 10.25 17.17 9.04
N SER A 130 9.99 16.24 8.13
CA SER A 130 9.87 16.51 6.69
C SER A 130 8.45 16.32 6.16
N ALA A 131 7.49 16.05 7.03
CA ALA A 131 6.13 15.70 6.64
C ALA A 131 5.08 16.41 7.48
N THR A 132 3.85 16.41 6.98
CA THR A 132 2.69 16.95 7.67
C THR A 132 1.57 15.93 7.63
N ILE A 133 0.92 15.70 8.77
CA ILE A 133 -0.28 14.86 8.83
C ILE A 133 -1.48 15.70 8.40
N ILE A 134 -2.17 15.25 7.34
CA ILE A 134 -3.40 15.91 6.88
C ILE A 134 -4.59 15.37 7.67
N ARG A 135 -4.67 14.06 7.83
CA ARG A 135 -5.68 13.35 8.64
C ARG A 135 -5.26 11.92 8.93
N PRO A 136 -5.82 11.24 9.92
CA PRO A 136 -6.85 11.71 10.86
C PRO A 136 -6.25 12.44 12.07
N ASP A 137 -7.08 13.11 12.83
CA ASP A 137 -6.65 13.77 14.07
C ASP A 137 -6.15 12.78 15.11
N SER A 138 -6.67 11.55 15.10
CA SER A 138 -6.19 10.48 15.98
C SER A 138 -4.71 10.16 15.77
N LEU A 139 -4.21 10.26 14.54
CA LEU A 139 -2.78 10.11 14.27
C LEU A 139 -1.97 11.27 14.83
N LYS A 140 -2.45 12.50 14.66
CA LYS A 140 -1.80 13.70 15.23
C LYS A 140 -1.67 13.58 16.74
N TYR A 141 -2.75 13.15 17.39
CA TYR A 141 -2.77 12.92 18.83
C TYR A 141 -1.77 11.88 19.26
N GLU A 142 -1.74 10.74 18.57
CA GLU A 142 -0.84 9.63 18.88
C GLU A 142 0.63 10.03 18.73
N VAL A 143 0.98 10.76 17.66
CA VAL A 143 2.34 11.26 17.45
C VAL A 143 2.76 12.22 18.58
N LYS A 144 1.89 13.15 18.94
CA LYS A 144 2.15 14.08 20.05
C LYS A 144 2.33 13.34 21.37
N ASN A 145 1.52 12.32 21.60
CA ASN A 145 1.59 11.53 22.81
C ASN A 145 2.93 10.77 22.92
N ILE A 146 3.38 10.19 21.82
CA ILE A 146 4.69 9.51 21.76
C ILE A 146 5.80 10.50 22.07
N ILE A 147 5.80 11.67 21.45
CA ILE A 147 6.82 12.70 21.66
C ILE A 147 6.87 13.12 23.13
N ASN A 148 5.71 13.32 23.73
CA ASN A 148 5.61 13.76 25.12
C ASN A 148 6.10 12.70 26.12
N ASN A 149 6.16 11.43 25.73
CA ASN A 149 6.60 10.33 26.56
C ASN A 149 8.07 9.94 26.34
N ILE A 150 8.78 10.65 25.47
CA ILE A 150 10.20 10.41 25.22
C ILE A 150 11.02 11.04 26.35
N SER A 151 11.85 10.22 26.96
CA SER A 151 12.86 10.68 27.94
C SER A 151 14.22 10.76 27.25
N ILE A 152 14.86 11.90 27.36
CA ILE A 152 16.18 12.12 26.77
C ILE A 152 17.21 12.29 27.89
#